data_1b8e88e7e201f3bc2b471df998a1164b
#
_entry.id   1b8e88e7e201f3bc2b471df998a1164b
#
_cell.length_a   1.000
_cell.length_b   1.000
_cell.length_c   1.000
_cell.angle_alpha   90.00
_cell.angle_beta   90.00
_cell.angle_gamma   90.00
#
_symmetry.space_group_name_H-M   'P 1'
#
loop_
_entity.id
_entity.type
_entity.pdbx_description
1 polymer ?
#
loop_
_entity_poly.entity_id
_entity_poly.type
_entity_poly.pdbx_seq_one_letter_code
_entity_poly.pdbx_strand_id
1 'polypeptide(L)'
;MTKVGIIGASGMAGSAIYQLAEQQNELEITGIVRNGDKAKKVLGNQAHLMIDDVLTMDDSKLADFDVIVDAFGTSPDHAEDQIKLAKKLVSIARQNDQRLIIILGAGSLHTGDDNHLVIDDLAKLENADTWINTPRQALNELNYLLEIKDVDWLGISPSNTFEAGPATDYLLGKDTLLYNEQHESKTTSGTMAKLIISEILHPEHSKERITVANK
;
A
#
# COMPACT_ATOMS: atom_id res chain seq x y z
N MET A 1 -15.57 9.30 14.44
CA MET A 1 -14.64 8.17 14.17
C MET A 1 -14.43 8.12 12.68
N THR A 2 -13.19 8.05 12.24
CA THR A 2 -12.85 7.95 10.82
C THR A 2 -13.06 6.52 10.33
N LYS A 3 -13.89 6.34 9.31
CA LYS A 3 -14.17 5.03 8.70
C LYS A 3 -13.07 4.66 7.73
N VAL A 4 -12.38 3.54 7.99
CA VAL A 4 -11.23 3.10 7.20
C VAL A 4 -11.50 1.74 6.57
N GLY A 5 -11.47 1.67 5.24
CA GLY A 5 -11.50 0.43 4.48
C GLY A 5 -10.07 -0.04 4.16
N ILE A 6 -9.69 -1.25 4.56
CA ILE A 6 -8.36 -1.82 4.28
C ILE A 6 -8.50 -2.94 3.27
N ILE A 7 -8.13 -2.67 2.03
CA ILE A 7 -8.10 -3.66 0.94
C ILE A 7 -6.90 -4.59 1.15
N GLY A 8 -7.12 -5.90 0.97
CA GLY A 8 -6.06 -6.88 1.21
C GLY A 8 -5.73 -7.11 2.69
N ALA A 9 -6.68 -6.86 3.59
CA ALA A 9 -6.50 -6.92 5.04
C ALA A 9 -5.99 -8.27 5.59
N SER A 10 -6.10 -9.37 4.84
CA SER A 10 -5.53 -10.68 5.21
C SER A 10 -4.13 -10.96 4.64
N GLY A 11 -3.54 -9.97 3.94
CA GLY A 11 -2.17 -10.02 3.42
C GLY A 11 -1.12 -9.62 4.46
N MET A 12 0.16 -9.67 4.06
CA MET A 12 1.29 -9.33 4.93
C MET A 12 1.20 -7.89 5.48
N ALA A 13 1.08 -6.91 4.60
CA ALA A 13 0.96 -5.51 5.00
C ALA A 13 -0.42 -5.19 5.58
N GLY A 14 -1.49 -5.62 4.88
CA GLY A 14 -2.86 -5.35 5.29
C GLY A 14 -3.21 -5.86 6.68
N SER A 15 -2.69 -7.02 7.08
CA SER A 15 -2.94 -7.55 8.43
C SER A 15 -2.23 -6.76 9.53
N ALA A 16 -1.00 -6.29 9.28
CA ALA A 16 -0.29 -5.43 10.21
C ALA A 16 -1.00 -4.07 10.38
N ILE A 17 -1.50 -3.50 9.25
CA ILE A 17 -2.27 -2.25 9.28
C ILE A 17 -3.58 -2.45 10.04
N TYR A 18 -4.34 -3.51 9.75
CA TYR A 18 -5.59 -3.81 10.42
C TYR A 18 -5.42 -3.93 11.93
N GLN A 19 -4.45 -4.77 12.37
CA GLN A 19 -4.19 -5.02 13.79
C GLN A 19 -3.74 -3.77 14.56
N LEU A 20 -2.97 -2.88 13.92
CA LEU A 20 -2.55 -1.63 14.55
C LEU A 20 -3.68 -0.60 14.57
N ALA A 21 -4.48 -0.54 13.50
CA ALA A 21 -5.63 0.35 13.38
C ALA A 21 -6.73 0.00 14.40
N GLU A 22 -6.96 -1.29 14.66
CA GLU A 22 -7.94 -1.80 15.64
C GLU A 22 -7.65 -1.33 17.09
N GLN A 23 -6.41 -0.90 17.36
CA GLN A 23 -6.00 -0.36 18.66
C GLN A 23 -6.29 1.15 18.79
N GLN A 24 -6.74 1.83 17.72
CA GLN A 24 -7.01 3.27 17.71
C GLN A 24 -8.51 3.54 17.92
N ASN A 25 -8.85 4.18 19.04
CA ASN A 25 -10.25 4.47 19.38
C ASN A 25 -10.94 5.46 18.41
N GLU A 26 -10.16 6.22 17.64
CA GLU A 26 -10.63 7.21 16.67
C GLU A 26 -11.05 6.59 15.35
N LEU A 27 -10.70 5.31 15.10
CA LEU A 27 -10.90 4.63 13.83
C LEU A 27 -12.01 3.58 13.91
N GLU A 28 -12.80 3.48 12.86
CA GLU A 28 -13.76 2.39 12.60
C GLU A 28 -13.24 1.59 11.39
N ILE A 29 -12.78 0.37 11.62
CA ILE A 29 -12.00 -0.40 10.65
C ILE A 29 -12.85 -1.48 9.99
N THR A 30 -12.78 -1.58 8.66
CA THR A 30 -13.33 -2.70 7.89
C THR A 30 -12.22 -3.29 7.01
N GLY A 31 -11.93 -4.57 7.21
CA GLY A 31 -11.05 -5.32 6.32
C GLY A 31 -11.79 -5.80 5.07
N ILE A 32 -11.30 -5.45 3.88
CA ILE A 32 -11.88 -5.87 2.60
C ILE A 32 -11.06 -7.04 2.06
N VAL A 33 -11.69 -8.21 1.93
CA VAL A 33 -10.99 -9.47 1.64
C VAL A 33 -11.82 -10.39 0.76
N ARG A 34 -11.16 -11.18 -0.10
CA ARG A 34 -11.85 -12.20 -0.92
C ARG A 34 -12.16 -13.49 -0.16
N ASN A 35 -11.35 -13.83 0.84
CA ASN A 35 -11.47 -15.08 1.59
C ASN A 35 -11.64 -14.79 3.09
N GLY A 36 -12.89 -14.88 3.55
CA GLY A 36 -13.25 -14.61 4.94
C GLY A 36 -12.65 -15.59 5.93
N ASP A 37 -12.53 -16.88 5.58
CA ASP A 37 -11.97 -17.91 6.48
C ASP A 37 -10.47 -17.69 6.70
N LYS A 38 -9.73 -17.33 5.63
CA LYS A 38 -8.33 -16.94 5.74
C LYS A 38 -8.20 -15.68 6.60
N ALA A 39 -9.05 -14.67 6.36
CA ALA A 39 -9.01 -13.41 7.09
C ALA A 39 -9.26 -13.62 8.59
N LYS A 40 -10.26 -14.42 8.96
CA LYS A 40 -10.54 -14.75 10.39
C LYS A 40 -9.40 -15.47 11.07
N LYS A 41 -8.66 -16.32 10.35
CA LYS A 41 -7.46 -17.00 10.91
C LYS A 41 -6.32 -16.01 11.19
N VAL A 42 -6.19 -14.96 10.40
CA VAL A 42 -5.10 -13.96 10.50
C VAL A 42 -5.48 -12.82 11.46
N LEU A 43 -6.71 -12.32 11.37
CA LEU A 43 -7.17 -11.12 12.07
C LEU A 43 -8.00 -11.44 13.32
N GLY A 44 -8.41 -12.69 13.50
CA GLY A 44 -9.31 -13.09 14.58
C GLY A 44 -10.77 -13.19 14.14
N ASN A 45 -11.56 -13.96 14.92
CA ASN A 45 -12.96 -14.21 14.59
C ASN A 45 -13.88 -12.98 14.76
N GLN A 46 -13.43 -11.97 15.48
CA GLN A 46 -14.19 -10.74 15.75
C GLN A 46 -13.88 -9.63 14.73
N ALA A 47 -12.95 -9.87 13.79
CA ALA A 47 -12.58 -8.88 12.78
C ALA A 47 -13.79 -8.44 11.96
N HIS A 48 -13.95 -7.14 11.79
CA HIS A 48 -14.99 -6.56 10.96
C HIS A 48 -14.57 -6.65 9.49
N LEU A 49 -15.27 -7.49 8.73
CA LEU A 49 -14.87 -7.87 7.37
C LEU A 49 -15.98 -7.61 6.36
N MET A 50 -15.59 -7.01 5.23
CA MET A 50 -16.35 -7.01 3.98
C MET A 50 -15.74 -8.09 3.08
N ILE A 51 -16.49 -9.17 2.85
CA ILE A 51 -16.03 -10.31 2.05
C ILE A 51 -16.53 -10.13 0.63
N ASP A 52 -15.66 -9.67 -0.25
CA ASP A 52 -15.98 -9.42 -1.66
C ASP A 52 -14.68 -9.33 -2.49
N ASP A 53 -14.80 -9.38 -3.82
CA ASP A 53 -13.69 -9.07 -4.73
C ASP A 53 -13.71 -7.58 -5.08
N VAL A 54 -12.72 -6.84 -4.58
CA VAL A 54 -12.61 -5.39 -4.75
C VAL A 54 -12.57 -4.96 -6.23
N LEU A 55 -12.11 -5.81 -7.12
CA LEU A 55 -12.06 -5.51 -8.56
C LEU A 55 -13.45 -5.51 -9.21
N THR A 56 -14.36 -6.34 -8.70
CA THR A 56 -15.68 -6.57 -9.32
C THR A 56 -16.87 -6.15 -8.45
N MET A 57 -16.62 -5.86 -7.17
CA MET A 57 -17.67 -5.40 -6.25
C MET A 57 -18.29 -4.07 -6.70
N ASP A 58 -19.51 -3.82 -6.24
CA ASP A 58 -20.21 -2.55 -6.46
C ASP A 58 -19.46 -1.40 -5.78
N ASP A 59 -19.25 -0.31 -6.51
CA ASP A 59 -18.52 0.87 -6.05
C ASP A 59 -19.16 1.52 -4.82
N SER A 60 -20.49 1.43 -4.70
CA SER A 60 -21.24 1.96 -3.56
C SER A 60 -20.82 1.36 -2.22
N LYS A 61 -20.29 0.13 -2.21
CA LYS A 61 -19.77 -0.50 -0.99
C LYS A 61 -18.52 0.16 -0.44
N LEU A 62 -17.79 0.89 -1.28
CA LEU A 62 -16.60 1.65 -0.90
C LEU A 62 -16.89 3.12 -0.60
N ALA A 63 -18.10 3.61 -0.94
CA ALA A 63 -18.46 5.02 -0.86
C ALA A 63 -18.57 5.57 0.58
N ASP A 64 -18.80 4.68 1.56
CA ASP A 64 -19.03 5.08 2.96
C ASP A 64 -17.75 5.22 3.79
N PHE A 65 -16.57 4.92 3.24
CA PHE A 65 -15.30 5.11 3.92
C PHE A 65 -14.80 6.55 3.77
N ASP A 66 -14.18 7.08 4.84
CA ASP A 66 -13.46 8.35 4.80
C ASP A 66 -12.05 8.16 4.20
N VAL A 67 -11.42 7.02 4.53
CA VAL A 67 -10.09 6.63 4.05
C VAL A 67 -10.12 5.22 3.51
N ILE A 68 -9.52 5.01 2.35
CA ILE A 68 -9.28 3.66 1.79
C ILE A 68 -7.77 3.43 1.75
N VAL A 69 -7.33 2.34 2.41
CA VAL A 69 -5.95 1.86 2.35
C VAL A 69 -5.89 0.72 1.35
N ASP A 70 -5.11 0.91 0.29
CA ASP A 70 -4.85 -0.13 -0.70
C ASP A 70 -3.55 -0.88 -0.36
N ALA A 71 -3.73 -2.08 0.23
CA ALA A 71 -2.69 -3.07 0.46
C ALA A 71 -2.92 -4.31 -0.43
N PHE A 72 -3.49 -4.08 -1.63
CA PHE A 72 -3.77 -5.13 -2.60
C PHE A 72 -2.46 -5.73 -3.11
N GLY A 73 -2.41 -7.06 -3.10
CA GLY A 73 -1.31 -7.82 -3.67
C GLY A 73 -1.82 -8.82 -4.70
N THR A 74 -1.07 -8.99 -5.78
CA THR A 74 -1.43 -9.89 -6.89
C THR A 74 -0.22 -10.69 -7.35
N SER A 75 -0.46 -11.77 -8.09
CA SER A 75 0.60 -12.55 -8.75
C SER A 75 1.09 -11.84 -10.02
N PRO A 76 2.29 -12.17 -10.52
CA PRO A 76 2.82 -11.58 -11.76
C PRO A 76 1.89 -11.74 -12.97
N ASP A 77 1.13 -12.84 -13.04
CA ASP A 77 0.17 -13.12 -14.13
C ASP A 77 -1.06 -12.19 -14.09
N HIS A 78 -1.32 -11.57 -12.94
CA HIS A 78 -2.43 -10.66 -12.70
C HIS A 78 -1.95 -9.27 -12.25
N ALA A 79 -0.70 -8.91 -12.50
CA ALA A 79 -0.11 -7.65 -12.03
C ALA A 79 -0.85 -6.40 -12.54
N GLU A 80 -1.48 -6.50 -13.72
CA GLU A 80 -2.30 -5.42 -14.29
C GLU A 80 -3.52 -5.05 -13.43
N ASP A 81 -3.93 -5.91 -12.51
CA ASP A 81 -5.04 -5.64 -11.62
C ASP A 81 -4.71 -4.53 -10.61
N GLN A 82 -3.43 -4.26 -10.33
CA GLN A 82 -2.99 -3.13 -9.51
C GLN A 82 -3.47 -1.80 -10.10
N ILE A 83 -3.11 -1.52 -11.34
CA ILE A 83 -3.53 -0.26 -11.99
C ILE A 83 -5.04 -0.19 -12.27
N LYS A 84 -5.70 -1.35 -12.52
CA LYS A 84 -7.15 -1.39 -12.65
C LYS A 84 -7.84 -0.97 -11.35
N LEU A 85 -7.35 -1.49 -10.21
CA LEU A 85 -7.85 -1.13 -8.90
C LEU A 85 -7.58 0.34 -8.58
N ALA A 86 -6.37 0.83 -8.79
CA ALA A 86 -6.04 2.24 -8.57
C ALA A 86 -6.98 3.18 -9.34
N LYS A 87 -7.27 2.89 -10.61
CA LYS A 87 -8.23 3.66 -11.43
C LYS A 87 -9.64 3.63 -10.86
N LYS A 88 -10.09 2.47 -10.40
CA LYS A 88 -11.39 2.30 -9.74
C LYS A 88 -11.46 3.13 -8.46
N LEU A 89 -10.46 3.01 -7.58
CA LEU A 89 -10.40 3.73 -6.31
C LEU A 89 -10.35 5.25 -6.51
N VAL A 90 -9.54 5.74 -7.45
CA VAL A 90 -9.48 7.17 -7.80
C VAL A 90 -10.85 7.69 -8.28
N SER A 91 -11.57 6.89 -9.08
CA SER A 91 -12.93 7.27 -9.52
C SER A 91 -13.91 7.38 -8.35
N ILE A 92 -13.89 6.41 -7.43
CA ILE A 92 -14.75 6.38 -6.25
C ILE A 92 -14.39 7.53 -5.29
N ALA A 93 -13.10 7.70 -5.00
CA ALA A 93 -12.62 8.75 -4.09
C ALA A 93 -12.96 10.15 -4.59
N ARG A 94 -12.87 10.39 -5.91
CA ARG A 94 -13.27 11.66 -6.53
C ARG A 94 -14.75 11.98 -6.33
N GLN A 95 -15.61 10.96 -6.38
CA GLN A 95 -17.06 11.14 -6.24
C GLN A 95 -17.50 11.33 -4.77
N ASN A 96 -16.74 10.81 -3.82
CA ASN A 96 -17.11 10.75 -2.41
C ASN A 96 -16.17 11.54 -1.48
N ASP A 97 -15.22 12.32 -2.05
CA ASP A 97 -14.25 13.13 -1.31
C ASP A 97 -13.43 12.32 -0.29
N GLN A 98 -12.97 11.14 -0.72
CA GLN A 98 -12.24 10.19 0.12
C GLN A 98 -10.74 10.38 -0.01
N ARG A 99 -10.00 10.03 1.06
CA ARG A 99 -8.55 9.90 1.03
C ARG A 99 -8.13 8.49 0.64
N LEU A 100 -7.15 8.38 -0.26
CA LEU A 100 -6.51 7.11 -0.63
C LEU A 100 -5.10 7.03 -0.09
N ILE A 101 -4.75 5.90 0.55
CA ILE A 101 -3.37 5.57 0.91
C ILE A 101 -3.02 4.26 0.20
N ILE A 102 -2.03 4.29 -0.67
CA ILE A 102 -1.72 3.19 -1.59
C ILE A 102 -0.29 2.70 -1.31
N ILE A 103 -0.13 1.40 -1.02
CA ILE A 103 1.19 0.79 -0.89
C ILE A 103 1.71 0.51 -2.29
N LEU A 104 2.75 1.24 -2.68
CA LEU A 104 3.45 1.11 -3.95
C LEU A 104 4.63 0.12 -3.86
N GLY A 105 5.38 -0.03 -4.94
CA GLY A 105 6.59 -0.83 -4.99
C GLY A 105 7.89 -0.01 -4.90
N ALA A 106 8.99 -0.67 -4.50
CA ALA A 106 10.33 -0.09 -4.50
C ALA A 106 10.91 0.11 -5.93
N GLY A 107 10.42 -0.63 -6.92
CA GLY A 107 10.94 -0.60 -8.29
C GLY A 107 10.93 0.78 -8.96
N SER A 108 10.08 1.69 -8.49
CA SER A 108 9.95 3.06 -8.97
C SER A 108 10.87 4.07 -8.25
N LEU A 109 11.66 3.62 -7.29
CA LEU A 109 12.62 4.47 -6.58
C LEU A 109 13.90 4.60 -7.40
N HIS A 110 14.57 5.75 -7.25
CA HIS A 110 15.90 5.99 -7.82
C HIS A 110 16.99 5.41 -6.91
N THR A 111 18.05 4.91 -7.52
CA THR A 111 19.24 4.36 -6.85
C THR A 111 20.49 4.59 -7.67
N GLY A 112 21.67 4.27 -7.10
CA GLY A 112 22.96 4.43 -7.75
C GLY A 112 23.40 5.89 -7.94
N ASP A 113 24.69 6.07 -8.32
CA ASP A 113 25.26 7.40 -8.55
C ASP A 113 24.71 8.05 -9.84
N ASP A 114 24.24 7.24 -10.77
CA ASP A 114 23.61 7.65 -12.02
C ASP A 114 22.10 7.91 -11.92
N ASN A 115 21.54 7.72 -10.72
CA ASN A 115 20.14 7.98 -10.40
C ASN A 115 19.13 7.18 -11.27
N HIS A 116 19.48 5.94 -11.64
CA HIS A 116 18.59 5.04 -12.38
C HIS A 116 17.46 4.48 -11.48
N LEU A 117 16.47 3.84 -12.09
CA LEU A 117 15.39 3.21 -11.32
C LEU A 117 15.79 1.82 -10.80
N VAL A 118 15.37 1.48 -9.59
CA VAL A 118 15.56 0.15 -9.00
C VAL A 118 15.06 -0.97 -9.94
N ILE A 119 13.97 -0.72 -10.67
CA ILE A 119 13.43 -1.71 -11.62
C ILE A 119 14.41 -2.08 -12.73
N ASP A 120 15.34 -1.20 -13.09
CA ASP A 120 16.37 -1.48 -14.10
C ASP A 120 17.39 -2.50 -13.60
N ASP A 121 17.68 -2.51 -12.29
CA ASP A 121 18.52 -3.53 -11.66
C ASP A 121 17.74 -4.83 -11.44
N LEU A 122 16.49 -4.75 -11.00
CA LEU A 122 15.61 -5.90 -10.86
C LEU A 122 15.46 -6.68 -12.17
N ALA A 123 15.39 -5.98 -13.30
CA ALA A 123 15.26 -6.59 -14.63
C ALA A 123 16.51 -7.38 -15.09
N LYS A 124 17.66 -7.15 -14.45
CA LYS A 124 18.92 -7.86 -14.75
C LYS A 124 19.11 -9.13 -13.92
N LEU A 125 18.24 -9.35 -12.91
CA LEU A 125 18.36 -10.52 -12.04
C LEU A 125 17.98 -11.81 -12.78
N GLU A 126 18.51 -12.91 -12.33
CA GLU A 126 18.19 -14.23 -12.87
C GLU A 126 16.66 -14.52 -12.74
N ASN A 127 16.07 -15.04 -13.81
CA ASN A 127 14.63 -15.35 -13.90
C ASN A 127 13.68 -14.15 -13.65
N ALA A 128 14.17 -12.91 -13.84
CA ALA A 128 13.37 -11.70 -13.65
C ALA A 128 12.09 -11.70 -14.50
N ASP A 129 12.11 -12.27 -15.70
CA ASP A 129 10.97 -12.41 -16.59
C ASP A 129 9.75 -13.09 -15.96
N THR A 130 9.96 -13.94 -14.95
CA THR A 130 8.88 -14.65 -14.26
C THR A 130 8.11 -13.80 -13.24
N TRP A 131 8.68 -12.70 -12.76
CA TRP A 131 8.09 -11.89 -11.68
C TRP A 131 8.16 -10.38 -11.89
N ILE A 132 8.99 -9.88 -12.82
CA ILE A 132 9.23 -8.44 -13.03
C ILE A 132 7.96 -7.66 -13.44
N ASN A 133 6.92 -8.36 -13.90
CA ASN A 133 5.68 -7.71 -14.28
C ASN A 133 5.02 -6.99 -13.09
N THR A 134 5.10 -7.55 -11.88
CA THR A 134 4.54 -6.91 -10.68
C THR A 134 5.17 -5.55 -10.39
N PRO A 135 6.51 -5.37 -10.27
CA PRO A 135 7.10 -4.06 -10.07
C PRO A 135 6.93 -3.12 -11.29
N ARG A 136 6.80 -3.64 -12.52
CA ARG A 136 6.48 -2.81 -13.69
C ARG A 136 5.07 -2.22 -13.59
N GLN A 137 4.10 -2.99 -13.17
CA GLN A 137 2.74 -2.49 -13.00
C GLN A 137 2.63 -1.53 -11.82
N ALA A 138 3.39 -1.74 -10.73
CA ALA A 138 3.50 -0.77 -9.64
C ALA A 138 4.12 0.57 -10.09
N LEU A 139 5.08 0.56 -11.02
CA LEU A 139 5.60 1.78 -11.64
C LEU A 139 4.52 2.47 -12.51
N ASN A 140 3.75 1.70 -13.30
CA ASN A 140 2.65 2.23 -14.10
C ASN A 140 1.55 2.83 -13.21
N GLU A 141 1.27 2.21 -12.08
CA GLU A 141 0.33 2.70 -11.06
C GLU A 141 0.78 4.05 -10.50
N LEU A 142 2.05 4.18 -10.08
CA LEU A 142 2.61 5.46 -9.64
C LEU A 142 2.51 6.53 -10.72
N ASN A 143 2.90 6.21 -11.96
CA ASN A 143 2.83 7.16 -13.07
C ASN A 143 1.39 7.66 -13.30
N TYR A 144 0.41 6.78 -13.19
CA TYR A 144 -1.00 7.16 -13.24
C TYR A 144 -1.39 8.09 -12.09
N LEU A 145 -1.01 7.76 -10.85
CA LEU A 145 -1.32 8.56 -9.67
C LEU A 145 -0.70 9.97 -9.73
N LEU A 146 0.50 10.11 -10.25
CA LEU A 146 1.18 11.40 -10.41
C LEU A 146 0.42 12.38 -11.32
N GLU A 147 -0.43 11.88 -12.23
CA GLU A 147 -1.30 12.70 -13.08
C GLU A 147 -2.59 13.16 -12.35
N ILE A 148 -2.93 12.53 -11.21
CA ILE A 148 -4.15 12.84 -10.45
C ILE A 148 -3.90 14.04 -9.53
N LYS A 149 -4.64 15.13 -9.75
CA LYS A 149 -4.50 16.39 -8.99
C LYS A 149 -5.73 16.75 -8.16
N ASP A 150 -6.83 16.07 -8.38
CA ASP A 150 -8.16 16.36 -7.84
C ASP A 150 -8.68 15.35 -6.80
N VAL A 151 -7.85 14.36 -6.43
CA VAL A 151 -8.12 13.40 -5.34
C VAL A 151 -7.03 13.53 -4.28
N ASP A 152 -7.38 13.38 -3.01
CA ASP A 152 -6.40 13.26 -1.92
C ASP A 152 -5.86 11.84 -1.91
N TRP A 153 -4.63 11.67 -2.42
CA TRP A 153 -3.94 10.38 -2.44
C TRP A 153 -2.52 10.49 -1.87
N LEU A 154 -2.09 9.43 -1.21
CA LEU A 154 -0.73 9.23 -0.74
C LEU A 154 -0.24 7.87 -1.21
N GLY A 155 0.83 7.84 -1.99
CA GLY A 155 1.56 6.62 -2.33
C GLY A 155 2.71 6.38 -1.36
N ILE A 156 2.85 5.17 -0.82
CA ILE A 156 3.96 4.82 0.07
C ILE A 156 4.74 3.67 -0.53
N SER A 157 5.97 3.95 -0.97
CA SER A 157 6.90 2.91 -1.42
C SER A 157 7.67 2.34 -0.23
N PRO A 158 7.68 1.02 -0.03
CA PRO A 158 8.66 0.39 0.85
C PRO A 158 10.07 0.54 0.26
N SER A 159 11.08 0.28 1.08
CA SER A 159 12.45 0.12 0.62
C SER A 159 12.64 -1.22 -0.11
N ASN A 160 13.88 -1.53 -0.53
CA ASN A 160 14.19 -2.66 -1.43
C ASN A 160 13.67 -4.01 -0.91
N THR A 161 13.80 -4.27 0.38
CA THR A 161 13.24 -5.46 1.03
C THR A 161 11.97 -5.07 1.79
N PHE A 162 10.83 -5.66 1.40
CA PHE A 162 9.58 -5.50 2.12
C PHE A 162 9.10 -6.84 2.64
N GLU A 163 9.09 -7.00 3.97
CA GLU A 163 8.83 -8.28 4.61
C GLU A 163 7.96 -8.16 5.87
N ALA A 164 7.46 -9.30 6.36
CA ALA A 164 6.76 -9.35 7.64
C ALA A 164 7.73 -9.06 8.79
N GLY A 165 7.31 -8.22 9.73
CA GLY A 165 8.12 -7.91 10.91
C GLY A 165 7.52 -6.82 11.78
N PRO A 166 8.09 -6.58 12.97
CA PRO A 166 7.59 -5.59 13.92
C PRO A 166 7.76 -4.15 13.40
N ALA A 167 7.02 -3.22 14.00
CA ALA A 167 7.24 -1.81 13.80
C ALA A 167 8.54 -1.35 14.47
N THR A 168 9.29 -0.49 13.77
CA THR A 168 10.46 0.20 14.29
C THR A 168 10.27 1.71 14.19
N ASP A 169 11.25 2.49 14.60
CA ASP A 169 11.41 3.84 14.08
C ASP A 169 11.78 3.77 12.62
N TYR A 170 11.50 4.84 11.86
CA TYR A 170 11.67 4.81 10.42
C TYR A 170 12.32 6.08 9.88
N LEU A 171 12.91 5.91 8.70
CA LEU A 171 13.37 6.98 7.84
C LEU A 171 12.28 7.28 6.81
N LEU A 172 12.09 8.56 6.48
CA LEU A 172 11.23 8.99 5.39
C LEU A 172 12.06 9.65 4.29
N GLY A 173 11.66 9.40 3.07
CA GLY A 173 12.20 10.03 1.87
C GLY A 173 11.12 10.19 0.81
N LYS A 174 11.55 10.61 -0.39
CA LYS A 174 10.63 10.76 -1.52
C LYS A 174 10.94 9.71 -2.59
N ASP A 175 11.78 10.06 -3.54
CA ASP A 175 11.94 9.32 -4.78
C ASP A 175 13.19 8.43 -4.82
N THR A 176 13.98 8.42 -3.75
CA THR A 176 15.24 7.69 -3.67
C THR A 176 15.15 6.54 -2.68
N LEU A 177 15.77 5.41 -3.02
CA LEU A 177 15.89 4.26 -2.16
C LEU A 177 16.63 4.62 -0.87
N LEU A 178 16.05 4.26 0.28
CA LEU A 178 16.60 4.60 1.59
C LEU A 178 17.45 3.44 2.15
N TYR A 179 18.49 3.82 2.87
CA TYR A 179 19.35 2.91 3.62
C TYR A 179 19.48 3.40 5.07
N ASN A 180 19.44 2.49 6.02
CA ASN A 180 19.70 2.78 7.41
C ASN A 180 21.21 2.88 7.70
N GLU A 181 21.60 3.13 8.95
CA GLU A 181 23.01 3.23 9.37
C GLU A 181 23.82 1.92 9.16
N GLN A 182 23.13 0.79 9.09
CA GLN A 182 23.72 -0.52 8.79
C GLN A 182 23.78 -0.82 7.29
N HIS A 183 23.48 0.16 6.43
CA HIS A 183 23.37 0.03 4.99
C HIS A 183 22.33 -1.01 4.52
N GLU A 184 21.28 -1.21 5.31
CA GLU A 184 20.14 -2.04 4.92
C GLU A 184 19.01 -1.17 4.33
N SER A 185 18.45 -1.62 3.22
CA SER A 185 17.27 -1.01 2.59
C SER A 185 16.07 -1.92 2.81
N LYS A 186 15.44 -1.76 3.97
CA LYS A 186 14.40 -2.66 4.46
C LYS A 186 13.23 -1.92 5.06
N THR A 187 12.03 -2.43 4.80
CA THR A 187 10.77 -1.99 5.42
C THR A 187 10.04 -3.22 5.95
N THR A 188 9.66 -3.22 7.22
CA THR A 188 8.79 -4.26 7.76
C THR A 188 7.31 -3.87 7.63
N SER A 189 6.43 -4.88 7.61
CA SER A 189 4.97 -4.64 7.57
C SER A 189 4.48 -3.82 8.77
N GLY A 190 5.09 -4.00 9.95
CA GLY A 190 4.78 -3.21 11.14
C GLY A 190 5.21 -1.75 10.99
N THR A 191 6.38 -1.47 10.41
CA THR A 191 6.84 -0.09 10.15
C THR A 191 5.96 0.60 9.09
N MET A 192 5.58 -0.10 8.02
CA MET A 192 4.61 0.39 7.04
C MET A 192 3.27 0.72 7.71
N ALA A 193 2.77 -0.19 8.57
CA ALA A 193 1.52 0.03 9.30
C ALA A 193 1.60 1.25 10.23
N LYS A 194 2.71 1.42 10.98
CA LYS A 194 2.93 2.58 11.85
C LYS A 194 2.84 3.91 11.08
N LEU A 195 3.46 3.98 9.91
CA LEU A 195 3.39 5.17 9.05
C LEU A 195 1.97 5.41 8.51
N ILE A 196 1.30 4.37 7.99
CA ILE A 196 -0.05 4.48 7.46
C ILE A 196 -1.03 4.96 8.53
N ILE A 197 -0.97 4.42 9.74
CA ILE A 197 -1.82 4.87 10.85
C ILE A 197 -1.52 6.32 11.23
N SER A 198 -0.25 6.73 11.25
CA SER A 198 0.12 8.14 11.46
C SER A 198 -0.51 9.05 10.41
N GLU A 199 -0.44 8.67 9.14
CA GLU A 199 -1.02 9.43 8.01
C GLU A 199 -2.56 9.45 7.99
N ILE A 200 -3.22 8.45 8.57
CA ILE A 200 -4.68 8.46 8.75
C ILE A 200 -5.08 9.42 9.86
N LEU A 201 -4.39 9.38 11.00
CA LEU A 201 -4.72 10.19 12.18
C LEU A 201 -4.21 11.64 12.06
N HIS A 202 -3.07 11.83 11.44
CA HIS A 202 -2.36 13.10 11.29
C HIS A 202 -1.81 13.22 9.86
N PRO A 203 -2.64 13.57 8.86
CA PRO A 203 -2.22 13.69 7.48
C PRO A 203 -1.16 14.76 7.28
N GLU A 204 0.04 14.38 6.85
CA GLU A 204 1.14 15.31 6.54
C GLU A 204 1.46 15.36 5.04
N HIS A 205 1.09 14.32 4.29
CA HIS A 205 1.43 14.18 2.87
C HIS A 205 0.17 13.97 2.02
N SER A 206 0.10 14.62 0.86
CA SER A 206 -1.03 14.50 -0.08
C SER A 206 -0.57 14.72 -1.51
N LYS A 207 -1.14 13.95 -2.44
CA LYS A 207 -0.87 14.03 -3.89
C LYS A 207 0.60 13.83 -4.23
N GLU A 208 1.27 12.97 -3.48
CA GLU A 208 2.67 12.65 -3.65
C GLU A 208 2.98 11.19 -3.28
N ARG A 209 4.16 10.74 -3.68
CA ARG A 209 4.77 9.53 -3.18
C ARG A 209 5.80 9.85 -2.11
N ILE A 210 5.81 9.05 -1.04
CA ILE A 210 6.88 9.00 -0.05
C ILE A 210 7.47 7.60 0.03
N THR A 211 8.67 7.51 0.58
CA THR A 211 9.39 6.25 0.80
C THR A 211 9.66 6.05 2.27
N VAL A 212 9.57 4.83 2.75
CA VAL A 212 9.84 4.47 4.15
C VAL A 212 10.87 3.35 4.24
N ALA A 213 11.78 3.45 5.22
CA ALA A 213 12.69 2.37 5.63
C ALA A 213 12.73 2.26 7.15
N ASN A 214 12.99 1.06 7.66
CA ASN A 214 13.32 0.86 9.07
C ASN A 214 14.61 1.63 9.40
N LYS A 215 14.62 2.24 10.57
CA LYS A 215 15.79 2.95 11.10
C LYS A 215 16.75 2.00 11.78
#